data_e003197d32e9bd0f9b33c9fa0ab2078d
#
_entry.id   e003197d32e9bd0f9b33c9fa0ab2078d
#
_cell.length_a   1.000
_cell.length_b   1.000
_cell.length_c   1.000
_cell.angle_alpha   90.00
_cell.angle_beta   90.00
_cell.angle_gamma   90.00
#
_symmetry.space_group_name_H-M   'P 1'
#
loop_
_entity.id
_entity.type
_entity.pdbx_description
1 polymer ?
#
loop_
_entity_poly.entity_id
_entity_poly.type
_entity_poly.pdbx_seq_one_letter_code
_entity_poly.pdbx_strand_id
1 'polypeptide(L)'
;MVISSQEYSRRRQALLATMQPGSAALIFAAPEVTRSADSEYPYRQSSDFWYFTGFNEPEAVLVLIKSNDTHNHSVIFNRVRDLTAEIWFGRRLGQEAAPVKLGVDRALAFSEINQQLYQLLNGLDVLYHAQGEYAYADEIVFTALDKLRKGSRQNLSAPATLTDWRPVVHEMRLLKSEEELNLMRRAGEISALAHTRAMEKCR
;
A
#
# COMPACT_ATOMS: atom_id res chain seq x y z
N MET A 1 -0.30 -4.78 -21.73
CA MET A 1 -1.25 -3.81 -21.14
C MET A 1 -0.98 -3.75 -19.65
N VAL A 2 -0.79 -2.58 -19.09
CA VAL A 2 -0.46 -2.35 -17.67
C VAL A 2 -1.23 -1.10 -17.23
N ILE A 3 -1.67 -1.04 -15.99
CA ILE A 3 -2.24 0.18 -15.41
C ILE A 3 -1.16 1.27 -15.39
N SER A 4 -1.51 2.47 -15.81
CA SER A 4 -0.57 3.60 -15.88
C SER A 4 -0.24 4.18 -14.50
N SER A 5 0.92 4.81 -14.37
CA SER A 5 1.29 5.54 -13.15
C SER A 5 0.33 6.71 -12.86
N GLN A 6 -0.25 7.28 -13.89
CA GLN A 6 -1.26 8.34 -13.78
C GLN A 6 -2.54 7.81 -13.15
N GLU A 7 -3.00 6.60 -13.50
CA GLU A 7 -4.18 5.98 -12.90
C GLU A 7 -3.96 5.71 -11.41
N TYR A 8 -2.80 5.18 -11.00
CA TYR A 8 -2.48 5.03 -9.58
C TYR A 8 -2.47 6.38 -8.83
N SER A 9 -1.90 7.41 -9.44
CA SER A 9 -1.92 8.77 -8.87
C SER A 9 -3.35 9.29 -8.72
N ARG A 10 -4.19 9.14 -9.75
CA ARG A 10 -5.61 9.54 -9.71
C ARG A 10 -6.36 8.87 -8.56
N ARG A 11 -6.13 7.57 -8.34
CA ARG A 11 -6.77 6.82 -7.24
C ARG A 11 -6.34 7.35 -5.87
N ARG A 12 -5.05 7.63 -5.69
CA ARG A 12 -4.56 8.25 -4.44
C ARG A 12 -5.18 9.63 -4.20
N GLN A 13 -5.27 10.45 -5.24
CA GLN A 13 -5.94 11.77 -5.15
C GLN A 13 -7.42 11.64 -4.83
N ALA A 14 -8.11 10.65 -5.41
CA ALA A 14 -9.51 10.39 -5.12
C ALA A 14 -9.73 9.99 -3.64
N LEU A 15 -8.86 9.16 -3.06
CA LEU A 15 -8.91 8.84 -1.63
C LEU A 15 -8.64 10.07 -0.77
N LEU A 16 -7.58 10.83 -1.09
CA LEU A 16 -7.23 12.07 -0.38
C LEU A 16 -8.38 13.09 -0.40
N ALA A 17 -9.15 13.16 -1.49
CA ALA A 17 -10.30 14.04 -1.59
C ALA A 17 -11.40 13.70 -0.57
N THR A 18 -11.56 12.43 -0.19
CA THR A 18 -12.55 11.98 0.80
C THR A 18 -12.07 12.13 2.25
N MET A 19 -10.75 12.25 2.46
CA MET A 19 -10.16 12.34 3.78
C MET A 19 -10.35 13.74 4.38
N GLN A 20 -10.39 13.81 5.71
CA GLN A 20 -10.43 15.08 6.43
C GLN A 20 -9.04 15.76 6.39
N PRO A 21 -8.95 17.10 6.37
CA PRO A 21 -7.70 17.80 6.64
C PRO A 21 -7.14 17.42 8.01
N GLY A 22 -5.82 17.43 8.17
CA GLY A 22 -5.16 16.98 9.39
C GLY A 22 -5.22 15.46 9.59
N SER A 23 -5.17 14.67 8.49
CA SER A 23 -5.27 13.23 8.57
C SER A 23 -4.20 12.51 7.75
N ALA A 24 -4.03 11.21 8.05
CA ALA A 24 -3.24 10.29 7.23
C ALA A 24 -3.99 8.97 7.02
N ALA A 25 -3.75 8.33 5.86
CA ALA A 25 -4.18 6.96 5.59
C ALA A 25 -2.98 6.05 5.45
N LEU A 26 -3.02 4.91 6.13
CA LEU A 26 -1.99 3.87 6.09
C LEU A 26 -2.54 2.64 5.38
N ILE A 27 -1.93 2.29 4.24
CA ILE A 27 -2.33 1.13 3.45
C ILE A 27 -1.14 0.19 3.38
N PHE A 28 -1.25 -0.96 4.02
CA PHE A 28 -0.17 -1.92 4.18
C PHE A 28 -0.15 -2.96 3.06
N ALA A 29 1.04 -3.40 2.68
CA ALA A 29 1.26 -4.55 1.82
C ALA A 29 0.81 -5.84 2.52
N ALA A 30 0.44 -6.87 1.76
CA ALA A 30 0.23 -8.20 2.33
C ALA A 30 1.54 -8.76 2.90
N PRO A 31 1.51 -9.51 3.99
CA PRO A 31 2.67 -10.24 4.47
C PRO A 31 3.01 -11.40 3.53
N GLU A 32 4.26 -11.84 3.54
CA GLU A 32 4.63 -13.15 3.00
C GLU A 32 4.05 -14.25 3.89
N VAL A 33 3.68 -15.37 3.29
CA VAL A 33 3.06 -16.50 3.99
C VAL A 33 3.92 -17.73 3.82
N THR A 34 4.43 -18.25 4.94
CA THR A 34 5.22 -19.48 4.95
C THR A 34 4.37 -20.67 4.56
N ARG A 35 4.84 -21.45 3.61
CA ARG A 35 4.23 -22.72 3.18
C ARG A 35 4.72 -23.88 4.02
N SER A 36 6.04 -23.98 4.19
CA SER A 36 6.69 -25.05 4.95
C SER A 36 8.16 -24.72 5.20
N ALA A 37 8.65 -24.90 6.40
CA ALA A 37 10.04 -24.67 6.81
C ALA A 37 10.58 -23.32 6.30
N ASP A 38 11.42 -23.35 5.26
CA ASP A 38 12.06 -22.20 4.60
C ASP A 38 11.43 -21.82 3.25
N SER A 39 10.27 -22.39 2.93
CA SER A 39 9.57 -22.15 1.66
C SER A 39 8.33 -21.31 1.87
N GLU A 40 8.18 -20.28 1.04
CA GLU A 40 7.02 -19.40 1.02
C GLU A 40 6.01 -19.82 -0.04
N TYR A 41 4.72 -19.44 0.14
CA TYR A 41 3.77 -19.43 -0.95
C TYR A 41 4.15 -18.35 -1.97
N PRO A 42 3.75 -18.50 -3.27
CA PRO A 42 3.89 -17.41 -4.23
C PRO A 42 3.26 -16.13 -3.68
N TYR A 43 4.05 -15.06 -3.63
CA TYR A 43 3.60 -13.81 -3.04
C TYR A 43 2.38 -13.23 -3.77
N ARG A 44 1.32 -12.94 -3.02
CA ARG A 44 0.10 -12.30 -3.50
C ARG A 44 -0.11 -10.99 -2.74
N GLN A 45 0.08 -9.86 -3.42
CA GLN A 45 -0.11 -8.54 -2.84
C GLN A 45 -1.56 -8.29 -2.40
N SER A 46 -1.74 -7.49 -1.33
CA SER A 46 -3.03 -6.91 -0.98
C SER A 46 -3.66 -6.21 -2.18
N SER A 47 -4.92 -6.52 -2.47
CA SER A 47 -5.63 -5.90 -3.60
C SER A 47 -5.80 -4.40 -3.40
N ASP A 48 -5.95 -3.92 -2.17
CA ASP A 48 -6.10 -2.50 -1.86
C ASP A 48 -4.76 -1.77 -1.98
N PHE A 49 -3.68 -2.35 -1.46
CA PHE A 49 -2.34 -1.79 -1.64
C PHE A 49 -1.95 -1.74 -3.14
N TRP A 50 -2.21 -2.82 -3.87
CA TRP A 50 -1.98 -2.87 -5.32
C TRP A 50 -2.80 -1.80 -6.07
N TYR A 51 -4.05 -1.59 -5.69
CA TYR A 51 -4.95 -0.62 -6.31
C TYR A 51 -4.39 0.81 -6.28
N PHE A 52 -3.64 1.17 -5.24
CA PHE A 52 -3.04 2.50 -5.08
C PHE A 52 -1.61 2.62 -5.57
N THR A 53 -0.88 1.51 -5.72
CA THR A 53 0.57 1.55 -5.95
C THR A 53 1.05 0.80 -7.19
N GLY A 54 0.38 -0.29 -7.57
CA GLY A 54 0.90 -1.24 -8.56
C GLY A 54 2.22 -1.90 -8.14
N PHE A 55 2.56 -1.86 -6.85
CA PHE A 55 3.83 -2.32 -6.29
C PHE A 55 3.69 -3.71 -5.66
N ASN A 56 4.47 -4.67 -6.16
CA ASN A 56 4.36 -6.09 -5.78
C ASN A 56 5.51 -6.57 -4.90
N GLU A 57 5.90 -5.77 -3.92
CA GLU A 57 6.86 -6.22 -2.91
C GLU A 57 6.21 -6.25 -1.52
N PRO A 58 6.54 -7.24 -0.66
CA PRO A 58 6.16 -7.24 0.75
C PRO A 58 6.91 -6.16 1.53
N GLU A 59 6.65 -6.07 2.82
CA GLU A 59 7.29 -5.09 3.72
C GLU A 59 7.21 -3.66 3.15
N ALA A 60 5.99 -3.26 2.84
CA ALA A 60 5.72 -1.92 2.35
C ALA A 60 4.44 -1.34 2.96
N VAL A 61 4.42 -0.02 3.08
CA VAL A 61 3.22 0.73 3.44
C VAL A 61 3.17 2.06 2.70
N LEU A 62 2.03 2.35 2.10
CA LEU A 62 1.72 3.65 1.53
C LEU A 62 1.09 4.53 2.62
N VAL A 63 1.69 5.69 2.83
CA VAL A 63 1.19 6.74 3.74
C VAL A 63 0.71 7.90 2.90
N LEU A 64 -0.58 8.20 2.96
CA LEU A 64 -1.16 9.38 2.32
C LEU A 64 -1.50 10.39 3.41
N ILE A 65 -0.94 11.58 3.34
CA ILE A 65 -1.10 12.64 4.33
C ILE A 65 -1.88 13.79 3.70
N LYS A 66 -2.96 14.19 4.34
CA LYS A 66 -3.70 15.40 4.02
C LYS A 66 -3.52 16.41 5.13
N SER A 67 -2.52 17.28 4.98
CA SER A 67 -2.24 18.30 6.00
C SER A 67 -3.32 19.37 6.05
N ASN A 68 -3.80 19.79 4.88
CA ASN A 68 -4.93 20.71 4.69
C ASN A 68 -5.57 20.47 3.32
N ASP A 69 -6.49 21.32 2.89
CA ASP A 69 -7.20 21.13 1.63
C ASP A 69 -6.31 21.28 0.37
N THR A 70 -5.15 21.89 0.50
CA THR A 70 -4.24 22.19 -0.62
C THR A 70 -2.91 21.45 -0.57
N HIS A 71 -2.54 20.86 0.58
CA HIS A 71 -1.25 20.21 0.78
C HIS A 71 -1.45 18.74 1.12
N ASN A 72 -1.30 17.92 0.08
CA ASN A 72 -1.28 16.47 0.18
C ASN A 72 0.14 15.96 -0.02
N HIS A 73 0.49 14.89 0.68
CA HIS A 73 1.81 14.30 0.61
C HIS A 73 1.71 12.77 0.65
N SER A 74 2.48 12.11 -0.20
CA SER A 74 2.52 10.65 -0.31
C SER A 74 3.90 10.11 0.02
N VAL A 75 3.97 9.17 0.93
CA VAL A 75 5.22 8.51 1.35
C VAL A 75 5.03 7.00 1.19
N ILE A 76 6.04 6.32 0.68
CA ILE A 76 6.09 4.87 0.73
C ILE A 76 7.24 4.42 1.62
N PHE A 77 6.98 3.48 2.51
CA PHE A 77 8.03 2.67 3.11
C PHE A 77 8.16 1.40 2.29
N ASN A 78 9.38 1.04 1.93
CA ASN A 78 9.66 -0.18 1.17
C ASN A 78 11.03 -0.75 1.53
N ARG A 79 11.33 -1.96 1.07
CA ARG A 79 12.59 -2.63 1.38
C ARG A 79 13.78 -1.89 0.77
N VAL A 80 14.89 -1.86 1.53
CA VAL A 80 16.18 -1.38 1.00
C VAL A 80 16.74 -2.35 -0.03
N ARG A 81 17.54 -1.83 -0.96
CA ARG A 81 18.33 -2.65 -1.87
C ARG A 81 19.33 -3.49 -1.07
N ASP A 82 19.38 -4.77 -1.34
CA ASP A 82 20.32 -5.71 -0.76
C ASP A 82 20.75 -6.71 -1.83
N LEU A 83 21.93 -6.52 -2.38
CA LEU A 83 22.44 -7.31 -3.50
C LEU A 83 22.54 -8.81 -3.16
N THR A 84 22.84 -9.15 -1.91
CA THR A 84 22.92 -10.55 -1.47
C THR A 84 21.53 -11.18 -1.42
N ALA A 85 20.58 -10.50 -0.82
CA ALA A 85 19.18 -10.97 -0.76
C ALA A 85 18.54 -11.00 -2.16
N GLU A 86 18.87 -10.06 -3.05
CA GLU A 86 18.33 -10.00 -4.40
C GLU A 86 18.75 -11.20 -5.29
N ILE A 87 19.86 -11.87 -4.98
CA ILE A 87 20.26 -13.12 -5.67
C ILE A 87 19.23 -14.24 -5.45
N TRP A 88 18.66 -14.32 -4.24
CA TRP A 88 17.75 -15.39 -3.84
C TRP A 88 16.28 -15.03 -4.04
N PHE A 89 15.91 -13.77 -3.74
CA PHE A 89 14.51 -13.33 -3.65
C PHE A 89 14.10 -12.35 -4.75
N GLY A 90 14.98 -12.11 -5.73
CA GLY A 90 14.73 -11.17 -6.82
C GLY A 90 15.02 -9.71 -6.47
N ARG A 91 15.02 -8.88 -7.50
CA ARG A 91 15.36 -7.46 -7.38
C ARG A 91 14.36 -6.69 -6.51
N ARG A 92 14.90 -5.78 -5.69
CA ARG A 92 14.14 -4.82 -4.89
C ARG A 92 14.20 -3.43 -5.53
N LEU A 93 13.11 -2.68 -5.42
CA LEU A 93 13.03 -1.33 -6.01
C LEU A 93 13.96 -0.35 -5.29
N GLY A 94 14.02 -0.40 -3.96
CA GLY A 94 14.78 0.54 -3.14
C GLY A 94 14.17 1.94 -3.08
N GLN A 95 14.76 2.81 -2.26
CA GLN A 95 14.24 4.15 -1.98
C GLN A 95 14.54 5.15 -3.10
N GLU A 96 15.65 4.99 -3.83
CA GLU A 96 16.04 5.91 -4.89
C GLU A 96 15.08 5.88 -6.10
N ALA A 97 14.67 4.69 -6.51
CA ALA A 97 13.82 4.51 -7.68
C ALA A 97 12.31 4.62 -7.36
N ALA A 98 11.91 4.38 -6.11
CA ALA A 98 10.50 4.30 -5.73
C ALA A 98 9.71 5.59 -5.99
N PRO A 99 10.20 6.81 -5.68
CA PRO A 99 9.45 8.03 -5.93
C PRO A 99 9.06 8.19 -7.40
N VAL A 100 10.01 8.03 -8.30
CA VAL A 100 9.77 8.17 -9.74
C VAL A 100 8.89 7.05 -10.28
N LYS A 101 9.19 5.80 -9.90
CA LYS A 101 8.49 4.63 -10.46
C LYS A 101 7.06 4.49 -9.95
N LEU A 102 6.81 4.83 -8.69
CA LEU A 102 5.49 4.71 -8.07
C LEU A 102 4.71 6.04 -8.07
N GLY A 103 5.35 7.14 -8.45
CA GLY A 103 4.74 8.47 -8.45
C GLY A 103 4.34 8.92 -7.05
N VAL A 104 5.19 8.70 -6.06
CA VAL A 104 5.05 9.17 -4.68
C VAL A 104 6.08 10.24 -4.37
N ASP A 105 5.79 11.11 -3.40
CA ASP A 105 6.66 12.25 -3.10
C ASP A 105 7.96 11.82 -2.41
N ARG A 106 7.92 10.75 -1.61
CA ARG A 106 9.06 10.29 -0.82
C ARG A 106 9.03 8.78 -0.60
N ALA A 107 10.22 8.17 -0.52
CA ALA A 107 10.39 6.78 -0.12
C ALA A 107 11.32 6.68 1.10
N LEU A 108 10.99 5.81 2.04
CA LEU A 108 11.71 5.55 3.28
C LEU A 108 11.96 4.05 3.43
N ALA A 109 12.99 3.68 4.18
CA ALA A 109 13.29 2.28 4.47
C ALA A 109 12.24 1.68 5.41
N PHE A 110 11.65 0.53 5.04
CA PHE A 110 10.68 -0.16 5.90
C PHE A 110 11.29 -0.60 7.22
N SER A 111 12.57 -0.98 7.24
CA SER A 111 13.30 -1.31 8.46
C SER A 111 13.35 -0.18 9.51
N GLU A 112 13.14 1.06 9.08
CA GLU A 112 13.15 2.24 9.94
C GLU A 112 11.73 2.75 10.29
N ILE A 113 10.70 1.99 9.97
CA ILE A 113 9.30 2.44 10.09
C ILE A 113 8.96 2.88 11.53
N ASN A 114 9.43 2.16 12.53
CA ASN A 114 9.19 2.48 13.94
C ASN A 114 9.87 3.77 14.42
N GLN A 115 10.93 4.20 13.71
CA GLN A 115 11.63 5.46 14.00
C GLN A 115 11.04 6.65 13.24
N GLN A 116 10.36 6.41 12.12
CA GLN A 116 9.95 7.48 11.20
C GLN A 116 8.44 7.67 11.10
N LEU A 117 7.64 6.61 11.22
CA LEU A 117 6.18 6.70 11.03
C LEU A 117 5.53 7.67 12.02
N TYR A 118 5.88 7.61 13.31
CA TYR A 118 5.30 8.50 14.32
C TYR A 118 5.55 9.99 14.00
N GLN A 119 6.68 10.31 13.35
CA GLN A 119 6.99 11.70 12.96
C GLN A 119 6.02 12.18 11.86
N LEU A 120 5.65 11.30 10.93
CA LEU A 120 4.67 11.61 9.88
C LEU A 120 3.26 11.78 10.43
N LEU A 121 2.94 11.10 11.53
CA LEU A 121 1.63 11.14 12.17
C LEU A 121 1.51 12.21 13.25
N ASN A 122 2.62 12.83 13.65
CA ASN A 122 2.65 13.82 14.73
C ASN A 122 1.80 15.05 14.39
N GLY A 123 0.89 15.41 15.28
CA GLY A 123 0.04 16.60 15.15
C GLY A 123 -1.16 16.42 14.20
N LEU A 124 -1.38 15.22 13.67
CA LEU A 124 -2.60 14.91 12.91
C LEU A 124 -3.75 14.56 13.87
N ASP A 125 -4.98 14.77 13.41
CA ASP A 125 -6.20 14.54 14.19
C ASP A 125 -6.82 13.17 13.92
N VAL A 126 -6.75 12.69 12.67
CA VAL A 126 -7.41 11.47 12.22
C VAL A 126 -6.41 10.54 11.52
N LEU A 127 -6.47 9.27 11.89
CA LEU A 127 -5.73 8.19 11.23
C LEU A 127 -6.71 7.19 10.60
N TYR A 128 -6.59 7.03 9.28
CA TYR A 128 -7.32 6.02 8.53
C TYR A 128 -6.47 4.74 8.44
N HIS A 129 -6.97 3.64 9.03
CA HIS A 129 -6.27 2.36 9.10
C HIS A 129 -7.25 1.19 9.08
N ALA A 130 -6.95 0.14 8.31
CA ALA A 130 -7.74 -1.10 8.28
C ALA A 130 -7.38 -2.00 9.47
N GLN A 131 -7.88 -1.67 10.65
CA GLN A 131 -7.61 -2.44 11.87
C GLN A 131 -8.03 -3.90 11.72
N GLY A 132 -7.19 -4.81 12.23
CA GLY A 132 -7.45 -6.24 12.25
C GLY A 132 -7.20 -6.95 10.92
N GLU A 133 -6.78 -6.25 9.86
CA GLU A 133 -6.45 -6.89 8.58
C GLU A 133 -5.14 -7.68 8.68
N TYR A 134 -4.08 -7.04 9.18
CA TYR A 134 -2.78 -7.66 9.41
C TYR A 134 -2.26 -7.33 10.80
N ALA A 135 -1.95 -8.34 11.60
CA ALA A 135 -1.47 -8.15 12.98
C ALA A 135 -0.17 -7.30 13.03
N TYR A 136 0.76 -7.52 12.09
CA TYR A 136 2.00 -6.73 12.02
C TYR A 136 1.74 -5.25 11.74
N ALA A 137 0.72 -4.94 10.93
CA ALA A 137 0.35 -3.56 10.61
C ALA A 137 -0.24 -2.85 11.83
N ASP A 138 -1.12 -3.53 12.56
CA ASP A 138 -1.66 -3.03 13.82
C ASP A 138 -0.56 -2.76 14.85
N GLU A 139 0.40 -3.68 14.99
CA GLU A 139 1.54 -3.50 15.89
C GLU A 139 2.36 -2.25 15.55
N ILE A 140 2.69 -2.04 14.28
CA ILE A 140 3.42 -0.85 13.81
C ILE A 140 2.63 0.43 14.11
N VAL A 141 1.35 0.45 13.80
CA VAL A 141 0.47 1.61 14.01
C VAL A 141 0.36 1.95 15.50
N PHE A 142 0.03 0.96 16.33
CA PHE A 142 -0.12 1.21 17.77
C PHE A 142 1.20 1.56 18.45
N THR A 143 2.33 1.03 18.00
CA THR A 143 3.66 1.43 18.46
C THR A 143 3.93 2.92 18.15
N ALA A 144 3.60 3.38 16.95
CA ALA A 144 3.74 4.79 16.59
C ALA A 144 2.84 5.71 17.42
N LEU A 145 1.56 5.33 17.62
CA LEU A 145 0.61 6.08 18.43
C LEU A 145 1.03 6.14 19.91
N ASP A 146 1.51 5.03 20.47
CA ASP A 146 1.99 4.98 21.86
C ASP A 146 3.21 5.89 22.06
N LYS A 147 4.13 5.90 21.10
CA LYS A 147 5.29 6.80 21.11
C LYS A 147 4.87 8.27 21.11
N LEU A 148 3.88 8.64 20.31
CA LEU A 148 3.33 9.99 20.28
C LEU A 148 2.68 10.38 21.60
N ARG A 149 1.85 9.49 22.18
CA ARG A 149 1.17 9.73 23.48
C ARG A 149 2.15 9.90 24.63
N LYS A 150 3.20 9.07 24.67
CA LYS A 150 4.27 9.18 25.69
C LYS A 150 5.13 10.42 25.51
N GLY A 151 5.22 10.97 24.31
CA GLY A 151 6.01 12.14 23.96
C GLY A 151 5.33 13.49 24.17
N SER A 152 4.20 13.57 24.87
CA SER A 152 3.44 14.83 25.07
C SER A 152 4.27 15.99 25.66
N ARG A 153 5.22 15.70 26.54
CA ARG A 153 6.16 16.70 27.08
C ARG A 153 7.17 17.22 26.05
N GLN A 154 7.31 16.55 24.91
CA GLN A 154 8.18 16.90 23.77
C GLN A 154 7.38 17.52 22.62
N ASN A 155 6.17 18.01 22.89
CA ASN A 155 5.22 18.52 21.89
C ASN A 155 4.81 17.48 20.82
N LEU A 156 4.81 16.20 21.17
CA LEU A 156 4.25 15.16 20.31
C LEU A 156 2.76 15.01 20.61
N SER A 157 1.97 14.83 19.56
CA SER A 157 0.52 14.65 19.64
C SER A 157 0.09 13.52 18.73
N ALA A 158 -0.63 12.55 19.29
CA ALA A 158 -1.19 11.43 18.54
C ALA A 158 -2.56 11.80 17.95
N PRO A 159 -2.92 11.26 16.77
CA PRO A 159 -4.29 11.28 16.27
C PRO A 159 -5.27 10.75 17.32
N ALA A 160 -6.35 11.50 17.55
CA ALA A 160 -7.38 11.14 18.51
C ALA A 160 -8.41 10.17 17.93
N THR A 161 -8.59 10.21 16.61
CA THR A 161 -9.57 9.40 15.89
C THR A 161 -8.88 8.36 15.01
N LEU A 162 -9.28 7.08 15.18
CA LEU A 162 -8.96 6.01 14.23
C LEU A 162 -10.23 5.67 13.47
N THR A 163 -10.13 5.60 12.15
CA THR A 163 -11.25 5.22 11.29
C THR A 163 -10.80 4.25 10.22
N ASP A 164 -11.72 3.42 9.76
CA ASP A 164 -11.43 2.41 8.73
C ASP A 164 -11.56 3.03 7.33
N TRP A 165 -10.54 2.92 6.51
CA TRP A 165 -10.59 3.36 5.12
C TRP A 165 -11.28 2.35 4.18
N ARG A 166 -11.44 1.08 4.58
CA ARG A 166 -11.98 0.01 3.72
C ARG A 166 -13.33 0.34 3.09
N PRO A 167 -14.32 0.89 3.81
CA PRO A 167 -15.62 1.21 3.20
C PRO A 167 -15.49 2.17 2.02
N VAL A 168 -14.64 3.19 2.14
CA VAL A 168 -14.41 4.16 1.07
C VAL A 168 -13.66 3.52 -0.11
N VAL A 169 -12.60 2.78 0.18
CA VAL A 169 -11.77 2.15 -0.85
C VAL A 169 -12.53 1.07 -1.61
N HIS A 170 -13.33 0.27 -0.93
CA HIS A 170 -14.15 -0.75 -1.57
C HIS A 170 -15.20 -0.14 -2.50
N GLU A 171 -15.80 0.99 -2.13
CA GLU A 171 -16.70 1.74 -3.00
C GLU A 171 -15.97 2.31 -4.22
N MET A 172 -14.76 2.88 -4.04
CA MET A 172 -13.94 3.34 -5.15
C MET A 172 -13.58 2.23 -6.15
N ARG A 173 -13.42 0.99 -5.68
CA ARG A 173 -13.08 -0.19 -6.50
C ARG A 173 -14.29 -0.82 -7.19
N LEU A 174 -15.50 -0.43 -6.82
CA LEU A 174 -16.73 -1.00 -7.39
C LEU A 174 -16.83 -0.72 -8.89
N LEU A 175 -16.62 0.52 -9.29
CA LEU A 175 -16.60 0.92 -10.69
C LEU A 175 -15.17 0.86 -11.25
N LYS A 176 -14.99 0.10 -12.34
CA LYS A 176 -13.69 -0.13 -12.96
C LYS A 176 -13.36 0.99 -13.94
N SER A 177 -12.12 1.44 -13.94
CA SER A 177 -11.62 2.36 -14.94
C SER A 177 -11.50 1.68 -16.33
N GLU A 178 -11.37 2.47 -17.40
CA GLU A 178 -11.19 1.92 -18.75
C GLU A 178 -9.90 1.08 -18.86
N GLU A 179 -8.84 1.46 -18.15
CA GLU A 179 -7.61 0.67 -18.10
C GLU A 179 -7.84 -0.70 -17.42
N GLU A 180 -8.61 -0.75 -16.34
CA GLU A 180 -9.00 -2.01 -15.68
C GLU A 180 -9.89 -2.85 -16.58
N LEU A 181 -10.88 -2.25 -17.22
CA LEU A 181 -11.78 -2.95 -18.16
C LEU A 181 -11.01 -3.59 -19.32
N ASN A 182 -10.03 -2.89 -19.87
CA ASN A 182 -9.19 -3.40 -20.95
C ASN A 182 -8.34 -4.62 -20.50
N LEU A 183 -7.79 -4.57 -19.27
CA LEU A 183 -7.09 -5.72 -18.69
C LEU A 183 -8.04 -6.89 -18.45
N MET A 184 -9.23 -6.64 -17.93
CA MET A 184 -10.25 -7.67 -17.68
C MET A 184 -10.73 -8.33 -18.98
N ARG A 185 -10.98 -7.54 -20.04
CA ARG A 185 -11.34 -8.06 -21.38
C ARG A 185 -10.23 -8.98 -21.90
N ARG A 186 -8.97 -8.53 -21.81
CA ARG A 186 -7.83 -9.32 -22.26
C ARG A 186 -7.66 -10.61 -21.46
N ALA A 187 -7.82 -10.57 -20.15
CA ALA A 187 -7.79 -11.75 -19.30
C ALA A 187 -8.93 -12.73 -19.67
N GLY A 188 -10.13 -12.21 -19.92
CA GLY A 188 -11.27 -12.99 -20.38
C GLY A 188 -11.04 -13.69 -21.74
N GLU A 189 -10.46 -12.98 -22.71
CA GLU A 189 -10.08 -13.56 -24.01
C GLU A 189 -9.09 -14.73 -23.86
N ILE A 190 -8.02 -14.52 -23.06
CA ILE A 190 -7.02 -15.57 -22.81
C ILE A 190 -7.66 -16.78 -22.14
N SER A 191 -8.51 -16.55 -21.14
CA SER A 191 -9.23 -17.61 -20.44
C SER A 191 -10.17 -18.39 -21.37
N ALA A 192 -10.94 -17.70 -22.19
CA ALA A 192 -11.84 -18.33 -23.17
C ALA A 192 -11.07 -19.20 -24.15
N LEU A 193 -9.97 -18.71 -24.73
CA LEU A 193 -9.12 -19.48 -25.62
C LEU A 193 -8.51 -20.71 -24.93
N ALA A 194 -8.06 -20.58 -23.67
CA ALA A 194 -7.51 -21.69 -22.91
C ALA A 194 -8.56 -22.78 -22.65
N HIS A 195 -9.79 -22.40 -22.27
CA HIS A 195 -10.90 -23.33 -22.07
C HIS A 195 -11.30 -24.04 -23.40
N THR A 196 -11.43 -23.27 -24.48
CA THR A 196 -11.73 -23.85 -25.81
C THR A 196 -10.68 -24.89 -26.20
N ARG A 197 -9.40 -24.55 -26.04
CA ARG A 197 -8.30 -25.48 -26.36
C ARG A 197 -8.31 -26.73 -25.46
N ALA A 198 -8.65 -26.59 -24.19
CA ALA A 198 -8.81 -27.75 -23.31
C ALA A 198 -9.96 -28.66 -23.77
N MET A 199 -11.10 -28.08 -24.10
CA MET A 199 -12.28 -28.82 -24.64
C MET A 199 -11.96 -29.59 -25.92
N GLU A 200 -11.21 -28.99 -26.85
CA GLU A 200 -10.76 -29.64 -28.08
C GLU A 200 -9.82 -30.84 -27.84
N LYS A 201 -9.10 -30.85 -26.70
CA LYS A 201 -8.16 -31.92 -26.32
C LYS A 201 -8.76 -32.97 -25.39
N CYS A 202 -9.92 -32.72 -24.81
CA CYS A 202 -10.68 -33.75 -24.07
C CYS A 202 -11.27 -34.80 -25.03
N ARG A 203 -10.67 -35.99 -25.01
CA ARG A 203 -11.17 -37.17 -25.71
C ARG A 203 -11.46 -38.28 -24.74
#